data_dd997785c246f8059c7693938d238db8
#
_entry.id   dd997785c246f8059c7693938d238db8
#
_cell.length_a   1.000
_cell.length_b   1.000
_cell.length_c   1.000
_cell.angle_alpha   90.00
_cell.angle_beta   90.00
_cell.angle_gamma   90.00
#
_symmetry.space_group_name_H-M   'P 1'
#
loop_
_entity.id
_entity.type
_entity.pdbx_description
1 polymer ?
#
loop_
_entity_poly.entity_id
_entity_poly.type
_entity_poly.pdbx_seq_one_letter_code
_entity_poly.pdbx_strand_id
1 'polypeptide(L)'
;KMSLSLENKKSQDGWKLITNPTLFPNPIKPSKKLALFYGLLLGSSFALIFSKLKENRDDKIYDYEYITSQSMKYEYLLDMSTNGISIDQFKKTLIGKINGEKNKTISIIKEENVNNIYLNSIISNFKNNVPKLENPINKNINNINNKQIIILLFELGKSKKSNFKSIKNFLVLNEINTNYILLYNN
;
A
#
# COMPACT_ATOMS: atom_id res chain seq x y z
N LYS A 1 -61.26 37.26 -48.96
CA LYS A 1 -60.16 38.10 -49.44
C LYS A 1 -59.41 38.86 -48.34
N MET A 2 -59.99 38.98 -47.15
CA MET A 2 -59.35 39.71 -46.04
C MET A 2 -58.38 38.87 -45.20
N SER A 3 -58.53 37.55 -45.16
CA SER A 3 -57.67 36.65 -44.39
C SER A 3 -56.27 36.47 -45.04
N LEU A 4 -56.16 36.44 -46.36
CA LEU A 4 -54.90 36.30 -47.10
C LEU A 4 -53.98 37.51 -46.94
N SER A 5 -54.53 38.70 -46.69
CA SER A 5 -53.73 39.93 -46.54
C SER A 5 -53.09 40.06 -45.15
N LEU A 6 -53.67 39.37 -44.15
CA LEU A 6 -53.11 39.33 -42.79
C LEU A 6 -52.02 38.31 -42.63
N GLU A 7 -52.07 37.20 -43.37
CA GLU A 7 -51.01 36.20 -43.39
C GLU A 7 -49.74 36.74 -44.09
N ASN A 8 -49.92 37.50 -45.17
CA ASN A 8 -48.76 38.11 -45.85
C ASN A 8 -48.07 39.23 -45.05
N LYS A 9 -48.80 39.89 -44.11
CA LYS A 9 -48.16 40.85 -43.25
C LYS A 9 -47.42 40.22 -42.08
N LYS A 10 -47.82 39.01 -41.63
CA LYS A 10 -47.16 38.30 -40.58
C LYS A 10 -45.81 37.66 -41.00
N SER A 11 -45.64 37.41 -42.30
CA SER A 11 -44.40 36.83 -42.85
C SER A 11 -43.31 37.83 -43.18
N GLN A 12 -43.63 39.18 -43.10
CA GLN A 12 -42.63 40.20 -43.43
C GLN A 12 -41.86 40.77 -42.23
N ASP A 13 -42.25 40.45 -41.01
CA ASP A 13 -41.43 40.76 -39.83
C ASP A 13 -40.40 39.63 -39.56
N GLY A 14 -39.56 39.41 -40.55
CA GLY A 14 -38.35 38.63 -40.34
C GLY A 14 -37.47 39.32 -39.30
N TRP A 15 -36.94 38.52 -38.36
CA TRP A 15 -36.01 38.99 -37.36
C TRP A 15 -34.91 39.81 -38.02
N LYS A 16 -34.91 41.14 -37.85
CA LYS A 16 -33.82 42.00 -38.32
C LYS A 16 -32.70 41.91 -37.31
N LEU A 17 -31.56 41.48 -37.76
CA LEU A 17 -30.34 41.53 -36.99
C LEU A 17 -30.06 43.02 -36.67
N ILE A 18 -30.29 43.42 -35.40
CA ILE A 18 -30.18 44.84 -34.98
C ILE A 18 -28.71 45.26 -34.92
N THR A 19 -27.79 44.31 -34.70
CA THR A 19 -26.35 44.56 -34.66
C THR A 19 -25.60 43.46 -35.40
N ASN A 20 -24.58 43.83 -36.16
CA ASN A 20 -23.67 42.86 -36.74
C ASN A 20 -22.93 42.12 -35.63
N PRO A 21 -22.79 40.78 -35.73
CA PRO A 21 -22.02 40.05 -34.77
C PRO A 21 -20.60 40.57 -34.71
N THR A 22 -20.22 41.10 -33.55
CA THR A 22 -18.84 41.56 -33.29
C THR A 22 -17.97 40.40 -32.98
N LEU A 23 -17.06 40.06 -33.89
CA LEU A 23 -16.03 39.06 -33.64
C LEU A 23 -14.86 39.72 -32.88
N PHE A 24 -14.68 39.37 -31.63
CA PHE A 24 -13.53 39.82 -30.88
C PHE A 24 -12.28 39.05 -31.34
N PRO A 25 -11.18 39.73 -31.71
CA PRO A 25 -9.97 39.09 -32.22
C PRO A 25 -9.27 38.24 -31.16
N ASN A 26 -9.56 38.50 -29.88
CA ASN A 26 -9.03 37.72 -28.76
C ASN A 26 -10.16 37.13 -27.91
N PRO A 27 -10.03 35.89 -27.44
CA PRO A 27 -11.01 35.30 -26.53
C PRO A 27 -11.09 36.08 -25.22
N ILE A 28 -12.30 36.51 -24.86
CA ILE A 28 -12.54 37.39 -23.71
C ILE A 28 -12.32 36.61 -22.40
N LYS A 29 -12.67 35.34 -22.34
CA LYS A 29 -12.50 34.45 -21.17
C LYS A 29 -12.62 32.98 -21.58
N PRO A 30 -11.94 32.06 -20.91
CA PRO A 30 -10.86 32.31 -19.94
C PRO A 30 -9.53 32.65 -20.63
N SER A 31 -8.65 33.39 -19.94
CA SER A 31 -7.31 33.64 -20.47
C SER A 31 -6.53 32.33 -20.61
N LYS A 32 -5.69 32.18 -21.64
CA LYS A 32 -4.89 30.97 -21.87
C LYS A 32 -4.08 30.56 -20.63
N LYS A 33 -3.52 31.54 -19.92
CA LYS A 33 -2.74 31.33 -18.68
C LYS A 33 -3.61 30.76 -17.56
N LEU A 34 -4.83 31.29 -17.40
CA LEU A 34 -5.77 30.84 -16.38
C LEU A 34 -6.30 29.42 -16.68
N ALA A 35 -6.59 29.13 -17.96
CA ALA A 35 -6.99 27.78 -18.37
C ALA A 35 -5.88 26.76 -18.12
N LEU A 36 -4.61 27.09 -18.38
CA LEU A 36 -3.45 26.24 -18.12
C LEU A 36 -3.28 26.01 -16.62
N PHE A 37 -3.42 27.06 -15.80
CA PHE A 37 -3.33 26.96 -14.34
C PHE A 37 -4.40 26.02 -13.76
N TYR A 38 -5.66 26.21 -14.14
CA TYR A 38 -6.74 25.31 -13.69
C TYR A 38 -6.58 23.89 -14.22
N GLY A 39 -6.13 23.72 -15.46
CA GLY A 39 -5.84 22.40 -16.03
C GLY A 39 -4.77 21.66 -15.25
N LEU A 40 -3.69 22.34 -14.86
CA LEU A 40 -2.63 21.76 -14.05
C LEU A 40 -3.10 21.43 -12.63
N LEU A 41 -3.86 22.32 -11.99
CA LEU A 41 -4.39 22.13 -10.64
C LEU A 41 -5.39 20.97 -10.58
N LEU A 42 -6.32 20.91 -11.53
CA LEU A 42 -7.28 19.80 -11.64
C LEU A 42 -6.56 18.50 -12.00
N GLY A 43 -5.65 18.51 -12.97
CA GLY A 43 -4.90 17.33 -13.37
C GLY A 43 -4.09 16.72 -12.23
N SER A 44 -3.38 17.54 -11.44
CA SER A 44 -2.64 17.07 -10.26
C SER A 44 -3.56 16.50 -9.18
N SER A 45 -4.69 17.15 -8.92
CA SER A 45 -5.69 16.67 -7.96
C SER A 45 -6.26 15.30 -8.37
N PHE A 46 -6.62 15.14 -9.64
CA PHE A 46 -7.08 13.86 -10.17
C PHE A 46 -5.99 12.78 -10.08
N ALA A 47 -4.75 13.11 -10.43
CA ALA A 47 -3.63 12.16 -10.35
C ALA A 47 -3.44 11.64 -8.92
N LEU A 48 -3.50 12.49 -7.90
CA LEU A 48 -3.43 12.10 -6.49
C LEU A 48 -4.59 11.18 -6.08
N ILE A 49 -5.82 11.53 -6.48
CA ILE A 49 -7.00 10.71 -6.18
C ILE A 49 -6.88 9.34 -6.84
N PHE A 50 -6.52 9.28 -8.14
CA PHE A 50 -6.35 8.01 -8.83
C PHE A 50 -5.22 7.18 -8.28
N SER A 51 -4.09 7.79 -7.88
CA SER A 51 -3.00 7.10 -7.21
C SER A 51 -3.46 6.44 -5.92
N LYS A 52 -4.20 7.17 -5.09
CA LYS A 52 -4.73 6.65 -3.81
C LYS A 52 -5.77 5.55 -4.02
N LEU A 53 -6.64 5.69 -5.02
CA LEU A 53 -7.62 4.65 -5.36
C LEU A 53 -6.92 3.37 -5.86
N LYS A 54 -5.87 3.50 -6.66
CA LYS A 54 -5.07 2.35 -7.12
C LYS A 54 -4.38 1.66 -5.95
N GLU A 55 -3.73 2.41 -5.07
CA GLU A 55 -3.08 1.89 -3.87
C GLU A 55 -4.07 1.13 -2.97
N ASN A 56 -5.29 1.67 -2.78
CA ASN A 56 -6.31 1.00 -1.98
C ASN A 56 -6.86 -0.29 -2.63
N ARG A 57 -6.82 -0.39 -3.96
CA ARG A 57 -7.24 -1.60 -4.71
C ARG A 57 -6.14 -2.65 -4.75
N ASP A 58 -4.89 -2.25 -4.66
CA ASP A 58 -3.75 -3.16 -4.56
C ASP A 58 -3.72 -3.79 -3.17
N ASP A 59 -3.77 -5.13 -3.13
CA ASP A 59 -3.69 -5.91 -1.89
C ASP A 59 -2.23 -6.00 -1.38
N LYS A 60 -1.42 -4.96 -1.58
CA LYS A 60 -0.01 -4.94 -1.21
C LYS A 60 0.28 -4.02 -0.04
N ILE A 61 1.27 -4.38 0.76
CA ILE A 61 1.79 -3.57 1.86
C ILE A 61 2.91 -2.70 1.29
N TYR A 62 2.71 -1.37 1.28
CA TYR A 62 3.69 -0.42 0.76
C TYR A 62 4.49 0.29 1.84
N ASP A 63 3.96 0.37 3.04
CA ASP A 63 4.60 1.04 4.17
C ASP A 63 4.44 0.26 5.48
N TYR A 64 5.27 0.60 6.45
CA TYR A 64 5.22 0.02 7.78
C TYR A 64 4.03 0.52 8.61
N GLU A 65 3.45 1.67 8.27
CA GLU A 65 2.30 2.24 9.00
C GLU A 65 1.09 1.32 8.93
N TYR A 66 0.93 0.62 7.82
CA TYR A 66 -0.11 -0.39 7.69
C TYR A 66 0.02 -1.47 8.77
N ILE A 67 1.23 -1.96 9.04
CA ILE A 67 1.48 -3.01 10.03
C ILE A 67 1.29 -2.47 11.45
N THR A 68 1.80 -1.28 11.73
CA THR A 68 1.66 -0.64 13.06
C THR A 68 0.22 -0.28 13.39
N SER A 69 -0.58 0.09 12.39
CA SER A 69 -2.00 0.39 12.55
C SER A 69 -2.86 -0.83 12.90
N GLN A 70 -2.35 -2.03 12.63
CA GLN A 70 -3.04 -3.27 12.94
C GLN A 70 -2.77 -3.68 14.39
N SER A 71 -3.74 -3.78 15.24
CA SER A 71 -3.64 -4.15 16.68
C SER A 71 -2.99 -5.52 16.93
N MET A 72 -1.82 -5.77 16.34
CA MET A 72 -1.02 -6.97 16.49
C MET A 72 0.02 -6.74 17.58
N LYS A 73 0.14 -7.69 18.52
CA LYS A 73 1.18 -7.65 19.56
C LYS A 73 2.51 -8.13 18.96
N TYR A 74 3.49 -7.28 18.89
CA TYR A 74 4.87 -7.61 18.57
C TYR A 74 5.82 -6.84 19.49
N GLU A 75 7.02 -7.38 19.70
CA GLU A 75 8.01 -6.70 20.55
C GLU A 75 8.82 -5.69 19.74
N TYR A 76 9.21 -6.09 18.52
CA TYR A 76 10.08 -5.28 17.65
C TYR A 76 9.61 -5.32 16.20
N LEU A 77 9.54 -4.15 15.60
CA LEU A 77 9.37 -3.95 14.17
C LEU A 77 10.68 -3.39 13.62
N LEU A 78 11.32 -4.13 12.72
CA LEU A 78 12.64 -3.80 12.21
C LEU A 78 12.59 -3.60 10.69
N ASP A 79 13.04 -2.42 10.26
CA ASP A 79 13.28 -2.14 8.84
C ASP A 79 14.67 -2.68 8.45
N MET A 80 14.68 -3.63 7.52
CA MET A 80 15.87 -4.31 7.01
C MET A 80 16.30 -3.73 5.64
N SER A 81 15.85 -2.52 5.30
CA SER A 81 16.30 -1.81 4.11
C SER A 81 17.78 -1.42 4.21
N THR A 82 18.34 -0.97 3.10
CA THR A 82 19.76 -0.53 3.02
C THR A 82 20.10 0.57 4.01
N ASN A 83 19.12 1.37 4.44
CA ASN A 83 19.26 2.43 5.43
C ASN A 83 18.81 2.01 6.84
N GLY A 84 18.35 0.78 7.01
CA GLY A 84 17.82 0.25 8.26
C GLY A 84 18.84 -0.56 9.06
N ILE A 85 18.29 -1.48 9.87
CA ILE A 85 19.10 -2.35 10.72
C ILE A 85 19.78 -3.41 9.88
N SER A 86 21.11 -3.54 10.02
CA SER A 86 21.85 -4.61 9.35
C SER A 86 21.51 -5.98 9.94
N ILE A 87 21.64 -7.03 9.13
CA ILE A 87 21.46 -8.43 9.58
C ILE A 87 22.38 -8.74 10.77
N ASP A 88 23.59 -8.18 10.81
CA ASP A 88 24.53 -8.40 11.90
C ASP A 88 24.07 -7.75 13.22
N GLN A 89 23.47 -6.57 13.16
CA GLN A 89 22.87 -5.92 14.32
C GLN A 89 21.66 -6.71 14.82
N PHE A 90 20.80 -7.15 13.92
CA PHE A 90 19.67 -8.01 14.27
C PHE A 90 20.14 -9.32 14.92
N LYS A 91 21.18 -9.97 14.37
CA LYS A 91 21.78 -11.17 14.92
C LYS A 91 22.28 -10.97 16.35
N LYS A 92 23.01 -9.87 16.62
CA LYS A 92 23.48 -9.55 17.98
C LYS A 92 22.33 -9.41 18.97
N THR A 93 21.27 -8.69 18.58
CA THR A 93 20.08 -8.49 19.40
C THR A 93 19.37 -9.81 19.71
N LEU A 94 19.23 -10.66 18.68
CA LEU A 94 18.56 -11.95 18.81
C LEU A 94 19.37 -12.95 19.65
N ILE A 95 20.69 -13.03 19.45
CA ILE A 95 21.59 -13.89 20.24
C ILE A 95 21.56 -13.47 21.72
N GLY A 96 21.58 -12.16 22.02
CA GLY A 96 21.46 -11.67 23.39
C GLY A 96 20.18 -12.17 24.07
N LYS A 97 19.09 -12.22 23.32
CA LYS A 97 17.79 -12.70 23.82
C LYS A 97 17.74 -14.22 23.99
N ILE A 98 18.32 -14.97 23.05
CA ILE A 98 18.40 -16.45 23.11
C ILE A 98 19.28 -16.92 24.27
N ASN A 99 20.44 -16.27 24.48
CA ASN A 99 21.37 -16.63 25.55
C ASN A 99 20.77 -16.41 26.95
N GLY A 100 19.82 -15.46 27.09
CA GLY A 100 19.08 -15.26 28.33
C GLY A 100 18.02 -16.33 28.61
N GLU A 101 17.61 -17.08 27.61
CA GLU A 101 16.50 -18.05 27.69
C GLU A 101 16.93 -19.39 27.07
N LYS A 102 17.65 -20.20 27.85
CA LYS A 102 18.08 -21.54 27.43
C LYS A 102 16.89 -22.37 26.99
N ASN A 103 16.90 -22.88 25.75
CA ASN A 103 15.92 -23.77 25.10
C ASN A 103 14.78 -23.09 24.29
N LYS A 104 14.87 -21.85 23.88
CA LYS A 104 13.94 -21.31 22.90
C LYS A 104 14.35 -21.69 21.47
N THR A 105 13.40 -22.21 20.71
CA THR A 105 13.54 -22.44 19.26
C THR A 105 13.08 -21.20 18.50
N ILE A 106 13.66 -20.96 17.33
CA ILE A 106 13.28 -19.85 16.46
C ILE A 106 12.36 -20.38 15.37
N SER A 107 11.18 -19.77 15.23
CA SER A 107 10.26 -20.04 14.13
C SER A 107 10.19 -18.84 13.22
N ILE A 108 10.51 -19.04 11.93
CA ILE A 108 10.43 -18.00 10.93
C ILE A 108 9.19 -18.25 10.07
N ILE A 109 8.29 -17.29 10.05
CA ILE A 109 7.09 -17.31 9.23
C ILE A 109 7.33 -16.31 8.09
N LYS A 110 7.50 -16.83 6.90
CA LYS A 110 7.70 -16.03 5.69
C LYS A 110 6.37 -15.86 4.96
N GLU A 111 6.01 -14.63 4.61
CA GLU A 111 4.92 -14.40 3.66
C GLU A 111 5.32 -14.93 2.27
N GLU A 112 4.36 -15.48 1.54
CA GLU A 112 4.59 -16.25 0.30
C GLU A 112 5.41 -15.49 -0.76
N ASN A 113 5.14 -14.21 -0.91
CA ASN A 113 5.75 -13.37 -1.94
C ASN A 113 7.12 -12.79 -1.56
N VAL A 114 7.58 -13.01 -0.32
CA VAL A 114 8.91 -12.57 0.13
C VAL A 114 10.00 -13.35 -0.57
N ASN A 115 11.05 -12.65 -1.04
CA ASN A 115 12.17 -13.29 -1.71
C ASN A 115 12.91 -14.25 -0.78
N ASN A 116 13.23 -15.44 -1.29
CA ASN A 116 13.99 -16.46 -0.55
C ASN A 116 15.41 -16.02 -0.20
N ILE A 117 15.97 -15.03 -0.89
CA ILE A 117 17.29 -14.48 -0.58
C ILE A 117 17.33 -13.96 0.86
N TYR A 118 16.31 -13.22 1.29
CA TYR A 118 16.24 -12.69 2.66
C TYR A 118 16.17 -13.81 3.70
N LEU A 119 15.36 -14.81 3.42
CA LEU A 119 15.23 -15.98 4.27
C LEU A 119 16.57 -16.74 4.41
N ASN A 120 17.21 -17.04 3.27
CA ASN A 120 18.50 -17.74 3.24
C ASN A 120 19.59 -16.95 3.96
N SER A 121 19.57 -15.62 3.83
CA SER A 121 20.49 -14.74 4.55
C SER A 121 20.30 -14.83 6.06
N ILE A 122 19.05 -14.90 6.55
CA ILE A 122 18.80 -15.09 7.98
C ILE A 122 19.25 -16.49 8.42
N ILE A 123 18.84 -17.55 7.71
CA ILE A 123 19.19 -18.93 8.05
C ILE A 123 20.70 -19.15 8.10
N SER A 124 21.45 -18.63 7.11
CA SER A 124 22.91 -18.79 7.05
C SER A 124 23.63 -18.15 8.23
N ASN A 125 23.04 -17.11 8.80
CA ASN A 125 23.58 -16.41 9.96
C ASN A 125 23.29 -17.12 11.30
N PHE A 126 22.39 -18.10 11.33
CA PHE A 126 21.99 -18.82 12.56
C PHE A 126 22.38 -20.29 12.53
N LYS A 127 23.60 -20.64 12.10
CA LYS A 127 24.06 -22.02 11.86
C LYS A 127 23.87 -23.01 13.02
N ASN A 128 23.77 -22.56 14.26
CA ASN A 128 23.71 -23.44 15.44
C ASN A 128 22.31 -23.58 16.08
N ASN A 129 21.36 -22.71 15.71
CA ASN A 129 19.96 -22.80 16.16
C ASN A 129 19.11 -22.79 14.89
N VAL A 130 18.94 -23.97 14.28
CA VAL A 130 18.18 -24.11 13.02
C VAL A 130 16.75 -23.59 13.26
N PRO A 131 16.38 -22.46 12.62
CA PRO A 131 15.02 -21.99 12.71
C PRO A 131 14.11 -22.98 12.00
N LYS A 132 13.04 -23.40 12.67
CA LYS A 132 12.01 -24.20 12.05
C LYS A 132 11.26 -23.31 11.07
N LEU A 133 11.39 -23.60 9.79
CA LEU A 133 10.71 -22.88 8.74
C LEU A 133 9.26 -23.36 8.67
N GLU A 134 8.31 -22.50 8.97
CA GLU A 134 6.90 -22.80 8.83
C GLU A 134 6.26 -21.81 7.84
N ASN A 135 5.61 -22.35 6.82
CA ASN A 135 4.87 -21.56 5.85
C ASN A 135 3.39 -21.55 6.29
N PRO A 136 2.84 -20.42 6.76
CA PRO A 136 1.52 -20.39 7.40
C PRO A 136 0.37 -20.71 6.44
N ILE A 137 0.61 -20.59 5.15
CA ILE A 137 -0.42 -20.80 4.12
C ILE A 137 -0.51 -22.27 3.70
N ASN A 138 0.54 -23.08 3.95
CA ASN A 138 0.61 -24.48 3.54
C ASN A 138 0.87 -25.40 4.74
N LYS A 139 -0.18 -25.73 5.47
CA LYS A 139 -0.29 -26.86 6.41
C LYS A 139 0.45 -26.76 7.76
N ASN A 140 -0.35 -26.87 8.81
CA ASN A 140 -0.02 -27.30 10.18
C ASN A 140 0.96 -26.40 10.96
N ILE A 141 0.56 -25.15 11.18
CA ILE A 141 1.13 -24.32 12.25
C ILE A 141 0.76 -24.87 13.66
N ASN A 142 0.17 -26.04 13.72
CA ASN A 142 -0.32 -26.67 14.95
C ASN A 142 0.76 -26.96 16.04
N ASN A 143 2.03 -26.66 15.75
CA ASN A 143 3.15 -26.91 16.65
C ASN A 143 3.89 -25.64 17.13
N ILE A 144 3.35 -24.45 16.88
CA ILE A 144 3.94 -23.22 17.42
C ILE A 144 3.54 -23.11 18.89
N ASN A 145 4.53 -23.22 19.76
CA ASN A 145 4.36 -23.08 21.20
C ASN A 145 4.83 -21.69 21.67
N ASN A 146 4.24 -21.16 22.73
CA ASN A 146 4.64 -19.89 23.36
C ASN A 146 6.11 -19.84 23.85
N LYS A 147 6.84 -20.95 23.76
CA LYS A 147 8.28 -21.06 24.04
C LYS A 147 9.17 -20.75 22.84
N GLN A 148 8.61 -20.37 21.69
CA GLN A 148 9.35 -20.09 20.46
C GLN A 148 9.49 -18.59 20.26
N ILE A 149 10.63 -18.18 19.70
CA ILE A 149 10.83 -16.82 19.19
C ILE A 149 10.27 -16.79 17.78
N ILE A 150 9.24 -15.98 17.56
CA ILE A 150 8.56 -15.89 16.27
C ILE A 150 9.04 -14.67 15.52
N ILE A 151 9.52 -14.92 14.31
CA ILE A 151 10.00 -13.90 13.37
C ILE A 151 9.09 -13.93 12.15
N LEU A 152 8.42 -12.81 11.85
CA LEU A 152 7.64 -12.65 10.64
C LEU A 152 8.45 -11.89 9.59
N LEU A 153 8.42 -12.37 8.35
CA LEU A 153 9.09 -11.74 7.22
C LEU A 153 8.07 -11.20 6.22
N PHE A 154 8.16 -9.92 5.92
CA PHE A 154 7.39 -9.25 4.89
C PHE A 154 8.30 -8.44 3.98
N GLU A 155 7.89 -8.27 2.72
CA GLU A 155 8.58 -7.45 1.74
C GLU A 155 7.62 -6.35 1.24
N LEU A 156 8.02 -5.09 1.43
CA LEU A 156 7.21 -3.95 1.00
C LEU A 156 7.03 -3.96 -0.53
N GLY A 157 5.85 -3.64 -0.98
CA GLY A 157 5.47 -3.68 -2.39
C GLY A 157 5.19 -5.08 -2.98
N LYS A 158 5.51 -6.15 -2.25
CA LYS A 158 5.25 -7.53 -2.70
C LYS A 158 4.30 -8.29 -1.77
N SER A 159 4.48 -8.18 -0.47
CA SER A 159 3.63 -8.84 0.53
C SER A 159 2.20 -8.34 0.48
N LYS A 160 1.23 -9.26 0.58
CA LYS A 160 -0.20 -8.96 0.49
C LYS A 160 -0.79 -8.64 1.86
N LYS A 161 -1.69 -7.64 1.88
CA LYS A 161 -2.47 -7.28 3.08
C LYS A 161 -3.36 -8.43 3.55
N SER A 162 -3.96 -9.18 2.60
CA SER A 162 -4.78 -10.37 2.90
C SER A 162 -3.97 -11.45 3.61
N ASN A 163 -2.75 -11.73 3.16
CA ASN A 163 -1.86 -12.72 3.78
C ASN A 163 -1.44 -12.28 5.18
N PHE A 164 -1.07 -11.00 5.33
CA PHE A 164 -0.77 -10.43 6.64
C PHE A 164 -1.94 -10.59 7.61
N LYS A 165 -3.16 -10.26 7.17
CA LYS A 165 -4.38 -10.39 7.97
C LYS A 165 -4.63 -11.85 8.37
N SER A 166 -4.38 -12.80 7.48
CA SER A 166 -4.53 -14.24 7.77
C SER A 166 -3.52 -14.69 8.81
N ILE A 167 -2.25 -14.32 8.68
CA ILE A 167 -1.19 -14.60 9.66
C ILE A 167 -1.55 -13.99 11.02
N LYS A 168 -1.93 -12.70 11.04
CA LYS A 168 -2.36 -12.01 12.25
C LYS A 168 -3.50 -12.72 12.94
N ASN A 169 -4.57 -13.04 12.22
CA ASN A 169 -5.73 -13.72 12.79
C ASN A 169 -5.35 -15.07 13.40
N PHE A 170 -4.50 -15.82 12.70
CA PHE A 170 -3.99 -17.09 13.22
C PHE A 170 -3.24 -16.90 14.54
N LEU A 171 -2.31 -15.95 14.61
CA LEU A 171 -1.50 -15.69 15.81
C LEU A 171 -2.36 -15.22 16.98
N VAL A 172 -3.33 -14.34 16.72
CA VAL A 172 -4.27 -13.84 17.73
C VAL A 172 -5.17 -14.96 18.26
N LEU A 173 -5.74 -15.78 17.37
CA LEU A 173 -6.61 -16.90 17.77
C LEU A 173 -5.89 -17.95 18.60
N ASN A 174 -4.60 -18.13 18.41
CA ASN A 174 -3.79 -19.10 19.17
C ASN A 174 -3.02 -18.44 20.33
N GLU A 175 -3.30 -17.17 20.63
CA GLU A 175 -2.65 -16.41 21.71
C GLU A 175 -1.12 -16.36 21.58
N ILE A 176 -0.61 -16.39 20.35
CA ILE A 176 0.81 -16.42 20.03
C ILE A 176 1.34 -15.00 19.89
N ASN A 177 2.32 -14.64 20.70
CA ASN A 177 2.99 -13.35 20.61
C ASN A 177 4.11 -13.39 19.58
N THR A 178 4.13 -12.38 18.71
CA THR A 178 5.22 -12.17 17.74
C THR A 178 6.36 -11.42 18.41
N ASN A 179 7.59 -11.91 18.27
CA ASN A 179 8.75 -11.19 18.81
C ASN A 179 9.29 -10.18 17.80
N TYR A 180 9.47 -10.58 16.54
CA TYR A 180 10.05 -9.71 15.52
C TYR A 180 9.21 -9.70 14.25
N ILE A 181 9.03 -8.51 13.70
CA ILE A 181 8.53 -8.31 12.34
C ILE A 181 9.66 -7.66 11.55
N LEU A 182 10.14 -8.34 10.52
CA LEU A 182 11.20 -7.86 9.65
C LEU A 182 10.59 -7.40 8.34
N LEU A 183 10.82 -6.14 7.98
CA LEU A 183 10.38 -5.54 6.74
C LEU A 183 11.57 -5.35 5.82
N TYR A 184 11.48 -5.92 4.64
CA TYR A 184 12.44 -5.70 3.58
C TYR A 184 11.86 -4.72 2.56
N ASN A 185 12.65 -3.73 2.19
CA ASN A 185 12.35 -2.82 1.09
C ASN A 185 13.38 -3.07 -0.01
N ASN A 186 12.90 -3.23 -1.23
CA ASN A 186 13.74 -3.52 -2.40
C ASN A 186 14.06 -2.23 -3.14
#